data_3bc7a3b9caa27cb9a15a475c74f378ef
#
_entry.id   3bc7a3b9caa27cb9a15a475c74f378ef
#
_cell.length_a   1.000
_cell.length_b   1.000
_cell.length_c   1.000
_cell.angle_alpha   90.00
_cell.angle_beta   90.00
_cell.angle_gamma   90.00
#
_symmetry.space_group_name_H-M   'P 1'
#
loop_
_entity.id
_entity.type
_entity.pdbx_description
1 polymer ?
#
loop_
_entity_poly.entity_id
_entity_poly.type
_entity_poly.pdbx_seq_one_letter_code
_entity_poly.pdbx_strand_id
1 'polypeptide(L)'
;MDNFKEVSVKDIAKKIQYGYTGKTIKSGDYKYLRITDIQNQKVDWDSVPISDISSESEIEKYKLEPNDILFARTGATVGKSFLIEEVQNSIFASYLIRIKPKEIVCPKFLYLFFQWF
;
A
#
# COMPACT_ATOMS: atom_id res chain seq x y z
N MET A 1 -26.91 -8.10 -1.84
CA MET A 1 -25.79 -8.90 -1.31
C MET A 1 -25.49 -8.44 0.10
N ASP A 2 -26.19 -9.02 1.01
CA ASP A 2 -26.07 -8.59 2.40
C ASP A 2 -24.80 -9.06 3.08
N ASN A 3 -24.12 -10.07 2.47
CA ASN A 3 -22.94 -10.67 3.05
C ASN A 3 -21.74 -9.73 3.16
N PHE A 4 -21.67 -8.73 2.29
CA PHE A 4 -20.56 -7.76 2.36
C PHE A 4 -20.55 -6.97 3.65
N LYS A 5 -21.71 -6.72 4.24
CA LYS A 5 -21.80 -5.96 5.48
C LYS A 5 -21.31 -6.75 6.69
N GLU A 6 -21.32 -8.06 6.57
CA GLU A 6 -20.95 -8.96 7.67
C GLU A 6 -19.50 -9.41 7.59
N VAL A 7 -18.86 -9.28 6.41
CA VAL A 7 -17.49 -9.70 6.21
C VAL A 7 -16.55 -8.58 6.65
N SER A 8 -15.70 -8.86 7.63
CA SER A 8 -14.69 -7.90 8.06
C SER A 8 -13.47 -7.94 7.14
N VAL A 9 -12.69 -6.85 7.16
CA VAL A 9 -11.44 -6.79 6.40
C VAL A 9 -10.50 -7.92 6.81
N LYS A 10 -10.51 -8.32 8.09
CA LYS A 10 -9.69 -9.43 8.57
C LYS A 10 -10.06 -10.76 7.93
N ASP A 11 -11.31 -10.94 7.56
CA ASP A 11 -11.78 -12.18 6.95
C ASP A 11 -11.33 -12.31 5.49
N ILE A 12 -11.10 -11.20 4.80
CA ILE A 12 -10.78 -11.19 3.37
C ILE A 12 -9.34 -10.79 3.09
N ALA A 13 -8.60 -10.33 4.09
CA ALA A 13 -7.21 -9.91 3.94
C ALA A 13 -6.27 -10.92 4.57
N LYS A 14 -5.17 -11.21 3.87
CA LYS A 14 -4.10 -12.06 4.39
C LYS A 14 -3.27 -11.34 5.43
N LYS A 15 -3.06 -10.03 5.26
CA LYS A 15 -2.19 -9.23 6.12
C LYS A 15 -2.61 -7.77 6.07
N ILE A 16 -2.64 -7.15 7.25
CA ILE A 16 -2.85 -5.71 7.41
C ILE A 16 -1.62 -5.15 8.10
N GLN A 17 -1.02 -4.09 7.54
CA GLN A 17 0.27 -3.61 8.03
C GLN A 17 0.43 -2.10 7.82
N TYR A 18 0.97 -1.43 8.85
CA TYR A 18 1.40 -0.03 8.73
C TYR A 18 2.75 0.03 8.01
N GLY A 19 3.02 1.18 7.39
CA GLY A 19 4.24 1.38 6.62
C GLY A 19 5.48 1.69 7.46
N TYR A 20 6.59 1.83 6.75
CA TYR A 20 7.89 2.09 7.34
C TYR A 20 8.04 3.55 7.76
N THR A 21 8.55 3.79 8.97
CA THR A 21 8.89 5.13 9.46
C THR A 21 10.39 5.36 9.27
N GLY A 22 10.74 6.19 8.30
CA GLY A 22 12.14 6.48 8.00
C GLY A 22 12.29 7.79 7.25
N LYS A 23 13.40 7.95 6.58
CA LYS A 23 13.79 9.18 5.89
C LYS A 23 14.03 8.92 4.42
N THR A 24 14.01 10.00 3.63
CA THR A 24 14.41 9.94 2.24
C THR A 24 15.88 10.30 2.10
N ILE A 25 16.55 9.67 1.14
CA ILE A 25 17.97 9.87 0.86
C ILE A 25 18.17 10.08 -0.64
N LYS A 26 19.38 10.46 -1.04
CA LYS A 26 19.66 10.80 -2.45
C LYS A 26 19.84 9.60 -3.35
N SER A 27 20.32 8.49 -2.82
CA SER A 27 20.54 7.27 -3.61
C SER A 27 20.39 6.02 -2.74
N GLY A 28 19.92 4.95 -3.35
CA GLY A 28 19.66 3.68 -2.67
C GLY A 28 18.89 2.75 -3.57
N ASP A 29 18.48 1.62 -3.02
CA ASP A 29 17.88 0.54 -3.79
C ASP A 29 16.35 0.53 -3.76
N TYR A 30 15.73 1.20 -2.78
CA TYR A 30 14.28 1.13 -2.59
C TYR A 30 13.65 2.51 -2.55
N LYS A 31 12.60 2.69 -3.33
CA LYS A 31 11.82 3.93 -3.33
C LYS A 31 10.86 3.95 -2.14
N TYR A 32 10.57 5.14 -1.66
CA TYR A 32 9.75 5.38 -0.47
C TYR A 32 8.41 6.00 -0.90
N LEU A 33 7.40 5.16 -1.11
CA LEU A 33 6.09 5.59 -1.58
C LEU A 33 5.32 6.29 -0.45
N ARG A 34 4.92 7.54 -0.70
CA ARG A 34 4.17 8.36 0.24
C ARG A 34 2.78 8.66 -0.31
N ILE A 35 1.88 9.12 0.56
CA ILE A 35 0.53 9.53 0.14
C ILE A 35 0.59 10.56 -1.00
N THR A 36 1.50 11.53 -0.91
CA THR A 36 1.63 12.59 -1.91
C THR A 36 2.08 12.10 -3.27
N ASP A 37 2.66 10.90 -3.35
CA ASP A 37 3.11 10.32 -4.61
C ASP A 37 1.97 9.64 -5.36
N ILE A 38 0.83 9.45 -4.72
CA ILE A 38 -0.35 8.81 -5.32
C ILE A 38 -1.35 9.90 -5.70
N GLN A 39 -1.53 10.12 -7.00
CA GLN A 39 -2.48 11.11 -7.49
C GLN A 39 -3.30 10.52 -8.63
N ASN A 40 -4.61 10.73 -8.58
CA ASN A 40 -5.53 10.24 -9.60
C ASN A 40 -5.39 8.72 -9.84
N GLN A 41 -5.19 7.96 -8.76
CA GLN A 41 -5.02 6.50 -8.79
C GLN A 41 -3.75 6.06 -9.53
N LYS A 42 -2.76 6.93 -9.61
CA LYS A 42 -1.51 6.66 -10.32
C LYS A 42 -0.31 7.09 -9.50
N VAL A 43 0.81 6.44 -9.75
CA VAL A 43 2.10 6.77 -9.15
C VAL A 43 3.09 7.10 -10.26
N ASP A 44 3.69 8.28 -10.19
CA ASP A 44 4.85 8.61 -11.02
C ASP A 44 6.09 8.12 -10.30
N TRP A 45 6.49 6.89 -10.60
CA TRP A 45 7.61 6.25 -9.92
C TRP A 45 8.93 7.01 -10.06
N ASP A 46 9.11 7.75 -11.14
CA ASP A 46 10.34 8.51 -11.34
C ASP A 46 10.51 9.65 -10.34
N SER A 47 9.40 10.17 -9.82
CA SER A 47 9.42 11.25 -8.83
C SER A 47 9.36 10.75 -7.39
N VAL A 48 9.18 9.46 -7.17
CA VAL A 48 9.16 8.89 -5.82
C VAL A 48 10.56 8.91 -5.23
N PRO A 49 10.75 9.49 -4.04
CA PRO A 49 12.08 9.55 -3.42
C PRO A 49 12.58 8.19 -2.97
N ILE A 50 13.85 8.13 -2.59
CA ILE A 50 14.50 6.91 -2.17
C ILE A 50 14.51 6.83 -0.66
N SER A 51 14.23 5.63 -0.13
CA SER A 51 14.21 5.36 1.30
C SER A 51 15.60 5.08 1.85
N ASP A 52 15.79 5.42 3.11
CA ASP A 52 16.99 5.06 3.88
C ASP A 52 16.99 3.61 4.37
N ILE A 53 15.98 2.82 4.02
CA ILE A 53 15.88 1.44 4.45
C ILE A 53 17.08 0.62 3.96
N SER A 54 17.67 -0.17 4.85
CA SER A 54 18.87 -0.97 4.52
C SER A 54 18.84 -2.38 5.13
N SER A 55 18.04 -2.58 6.18
CA SER A 55 17.94 -3.89 6.83
C SER A 55 17.14 -4.86 5.96
N GLU A 56 17.69 -6.01 5.66
CA GLU A 56 17.01 -7.03 4.85
C GLU A 56 15.68 -7.46 5.49
N SER A 57 15.64 -7.59 6.82
CA SER A 57 14.42 -7.98 7.52
C SER A 57 13.35 -6.90 7.40
N GLU A 58 13.72 -5.62 7.46
CA GLU A 58 12.78 -4.54 7.26
C GLU A 58 12.32 -4.43 5.82
N ILE A 59 13.22 -4.62 4.87
CA ILE A 59 12.87 -4.63 3.45
C ILE A 59 11.83 -5.72 3.16
N GLU A 60 12.06 -6.94 3.64
CA GLU A 60 11.10 -8.03 3.47
C GLU A 60 9.74 -7.71 4.09
N LYS A 61 9.75 -6.97 5.19
CA LYS A 61 8.53 -6.60 5.90
C LYS A 61 7.72 -5.53 5.17
N TYR A 62 8.39 -4.55 4.56
CA TYR A 62 7.73 -3.36 4.02
C TYR A 62 7.70 -3.27 2.50
N LYS A 63 8.41 -4.12 1.79
CA LYS A 63 8.45 -4.00 0.33
C LYS A 63 7.08 -4.22 -0.28
N LEU A 64 6.79 -3.44 -1.31
CA LEU A 64 5.54 -3.53 -2.04
C LEU A 64 5.59 -4.67 -3.05
N GLU A 65 4.44 -5.31 -3.23
CA GLU A 65 4.27 -6.40 -4.18
C GLU A 65 3.02 -6.13 -5.02
N PRO A 66 2.95 -6.68 -6.24
CA PRO A 66 1.72 -6.57 -7.03
C PRO A 66 0.51 -7.10 -6.27
N ASN A 67 -0.62 -6.47 -6.47
CA ASN A 67 -1.90 -6.76 -5.82
C ASN A 67 -2.00 -6.30 -4.36
N ASP A 68 -1.00 -5.61 -3.84
CA ASP A 68 -1.14 -4.93 -2.55
C ASP A 68 -2.14 -3.78 -2.69
N ILE A 69 -2.93 -3.57 -1.66
CA ILE A 69 -3.87 -2.43 -1.60
C ILE A 69 -3.40 -1.51 -0.48
N LEU A 70 -3.24 -0.24 -0.82
CA LEU A 70 -2.80 0.78 0.12
C LEU A 70 -3.95 1.72 0.47
N PHE A 71 -4.03 2.10 1.73
CA PHE A 71 -4.99 3.09 2.24
C PHE A 71 -4.25 4.25 2.87
N ALA A 72 -4.73 5.46 2.61
CA ALA A 72 -4.26 6.63 3.33
C ALA A 72 -4.87 6.64 4.73
N ARG A 73 -4.03 6.73 5.77
CA ARG A 73 -4.51 6.70 7.15
C ARG A 73 -4.64 8.09 7.77
N THR A 74 -4.06 9.13 7.16
CA THR A 74 -4.11 10.50 7.70
C THR A 74 -4.27 11.54 6.60
N GLY A 75 -4.62 12.75 6.97
CA GLY A 75 -4.69 13.89 6.07
C GLY A 75 -6.00 13.98 5.30
N ALA A 76 -6.04 14.85 4.30
CA ALA A 76 -7.23 15.06 3.47
C ALA A 76 -7.58 13.86 2.59
N THR A 77 -6.68 12.89 2.49
CA THR A 77 -6.86 11.69 1.67
C THR A 77 -7.24 10.46 2.47
N VAL A 78 -7.61 10.62 3.75
CA VAL A 78 -8.05 9.50 4.60
C VAL A 78 -9.14 8.71 3.91
N GLY A 79 -8.98 7.41 3.90
CA GLY A 79 -9.96 6.50 3.29
C GLY A 79 -9.76 6.24 1.82
N LYS A 80 -8.88 6.98 1.13
CA LYS A 80 -8.57 6.66 -0.26
C LYS A 80 -7.73 5.40 -0.34
N SER A 81 -8.03 4.58 -1.33
CA SER A 81 -7.31 3.33 -1.57
C SER A 81 -6.64 3.34 -2.93
N PHE A 82 -5.57 2.57 -3.05
CA PHE A 82 -4.81 2.45 -4.27
C PHE A 82 -4.36 1.00 -4.46
N LEU A 83 -4.68 0.42 -5.60
CA LEU A 83 -4.25 -0.93 -5.96
C LEU A 83 -2.89 -0.88 -6.66
N ILE A 84 -1.92 -1.60 -6.14
CA ILE A 84 -0.60 -1.75 -6.76
C ILE A 84 -0.69 -2.82 -7.84
N GLU A 85 -0.65 -2.42 -9.09
CA GLU A 85 -0.64 -3.35 -10.23
C GLU A 85 0.77 -3.62 -10.70
N GLU A 86 1.55 -2.56 -10.88
CA GLU A 86 2.97 -2.66 -11.23
C GLU A 86 3.78 -2.00 -10.13
N VAL A 87 4.92 -2.59 -9.79
CA VAL A 87 5.73 -2.10 -8.70
C VAL A 87 7.20 -2.11 -9.06
N GLN A 88 7.90 -1.05 -8.66
CA GLN A 88 9.35 -1.01 -8.66
C GLN A 88 9.85 -1.41 -7.27
N ASN A 89 11.15 -1.60 -7.10
CA ASN A 89 11.72 -1.83 -5.78
C ASN A 89 11.35 -0.67 -4.87
N SER A 90 10.40 -0.90 -3.97
CA SER A 90 9.83 0.17 -3.17
C SER A 90 9.22 -0.36 -1.88
N ILE A 91 9.16 0.52 -0.90
CA ILE A 91 8.45 0.30 0.35
C ILE A 91 7.42 1.42 0.52
N PHE A 92 6.51 1.27 1.45
CA PHE A 92 5.47 2.28 1.68
C PHE A 92 5.66 2.97 3.03
N ALA A 93 5.30 4.26 3.06
CA ALA A 93 5.51 5.11 4.23
C ALA A 93 4.47 4.85 5.32
N SER A 94 4.77 5.32 6.54
CA SER A 94 3.97 5.06 7.74
C SER A 94 2.56 5.63 7.71
N TYR A 95 2.28 6.59 6.83
CA TYR A 95 0.93 7.14 6.67
C TYR A 95 0.05 6.31 5.74
N LEU A 96 0.58 5.22 5.22
CA LEU A 96 -0.16 4.27 4.42
C LEU A 96 -0.35 2.98 5.20
N ILE A 97 -1.47 2.32 4.96
CA ILE A 97 -1.75 1.00 5.49
C ILE A 97 -1.85 0.05 4.31
N ARG A 98 -1.13 -1.06 4.37
CA ARG A 98 -1.21 -2.09 3.35
C ARG A 98 -2.14 -3.20 3.76
N ILE A 99 -2.96 -3.64 2.80
CA ILE A 99 -3.77 -4.85 2.94
C ILE A 99 -3.37 -5.81 1.83
N LYS A 100 -2.99 -7.03 2.22
CA LYS A 100 -2.74 -8.11 1.27
C LYS A 100 -3.99 -8.99 1.21
N PRO A 101 -4.64 -9.11 0.04
CA PRO A 101 -5.80 -9.99 -0.08
C PRO A 101 -5.41 -11.45 0.14
N LYS A 102 -6.34 -12.23 0.65
CA LYS A 102 -6.18 -13.69 0.68
C LYS A 102 -6.20 -14.23 -0.76
N GLU A 103 -5.54 -15.35 -0.98
CA GLU A 103 -5.43 -15.95 -2.32
C GLU A 103 -6.78 -16.22 -2.98
N ILE A 104 -7.79 -16.53 -2.18
CA ILE A 104 -9.14 -16.82 -2.68
C ILE A 104 -9.93 -15.56 -3.04
N VAL A 105 -9.41 -14.37 -2.73
CA VAL A 105 -10.08 -13.11 -3.00
C VAL A 105 -9.38 -12.42 -4.17
N CYS A 106 -10.16 -12.04 -5.19
CA CYS A 106 -9.62 -11.28 -6.30
C CYS A 106 -9.20 -9.88 -5.82
N PRO A 107 -7.92 -9.49 -5.99
CA PRO A 107 -7.46 -8.19 -5.52
C PRO A 107 -8.23 -7.02 -6.12
N LYS A 108 -8.57 -7.08 -7.40
CA LYS A 108 -9.36 -6.03 -8.05
C LYS A 108 -10.74 -5.90 -7.46
N PHE A 109 -11.38 -7.02 -7.13
CA PHE A 109 -12.68 -7.00 -6.48
C PHE A 109 -12.60 -6.34 -5.12
N LEU A 110 -11.60 -6.69 -4.33
CA LEU A 110 -11.39 -6.12 -3.00
C LEU A 110 -11.13 -4.61 -3.10
N TYR A 111 -10.32 -4.18 -4.04
CA TYR A 111 -10.06 -2.77 -4.29
C TYR A 111 -11.34 -2.02 -4.63
N LEU A 112 -12.13 -2.55 -5.55
CA LEU A 112 -13.41 -1.94 -5.93
C LEU A 112 -14.37 -1.87 -4.76
N PHE A 113 -14.40 -2.91 -3.94
CA PHE A 113 -15.22 -2.92 -2.73
C PHE A 113 -14.86 -1.75 -1.81
N PHE A 114 -13.57 -1.50 -1.62
CA PHE A 114 -13.13 -0.41 -0.76
C PHE A 114 -13.41 0.98 -1.35
N GLN A 115 -13.58 1.10 -2.66
CA GLN A 115 -13.95 2.38 -3.28
C GLN A 115 -15.35 2.83 -2.89
N TRP A 116 -16.19 1.93 -2.40
CA TRP A 116 -17.56 2.22 -1.98
C TRP A 116 -17.66 2.71 -0.54
N PHE A 117 -16.59 2.70 0.19
CA PHE A 117 -16.51 3.28 1.51
C PHE A 117 -15.91 4.68 1.44
#